data_ca2a377a529fefd0a0c9f21637060a78
#
_entry.id   ca2a377a529fefd0a0c9f21637060a78
#
_cell.length_a   1.000
_cell.length_b   1.000
_cell.length_c   1.000
_cell.angle_alpha   90.00
_cell.angle_beta   90.00
_cell.angle_gamma   90.00
#
_symmetry.space_group_name_H-M   'P 1'
#
loop_
_entity.id
_entity.type
_entity.pdbx_description
1 polymer ?
#
loop_
_entity_poly.entity_id
_entity_poly.type
_entity_poly.pdbx_seq_one_letter_code
_entity_poly.pdbx_strand_id
1 'polypeptide(L)'
;MRLPRLASRGGRPGGAARRDADPPSAPVRVGKPGIAPAPVDTEITYEGETIDARSGESVAAALVAAGRLACRSTRTTGERGVFCGMGVCSECAITIDGQSGRLACMEKVIPGLAVTKDHPPRPLERAGTEVAELPEEELDADVVVVGAGPAGLAAAL
;
A
#
# COMPACT_ATOMS: atom_id res chain seq x y z
N MET A 1 -23.41 -38.88 4.28
CA MET A 1 -22.66 -38.68 3.02
C MET A 1 -21.33 -38.00 3.36
N ARG A 2 -20.19 -38.72 3.32
CA ARG A 2 -18.92 -38.17 3.72
C ARG A 2 -18.39 -37.30 2.58
N LEU A 3 -18.20 -35.99 2.83
CA LEU A 3 -17.51 -35.11 1.89
C LEU A 3 -16.03 -35.53 1.79
N PRO A 4 -15.45 -35.58 0.58
CA PRO A 4 -14.04 -35.87 0.41
C PRO A 4 -13.22 -34.75 1.04
N ARG A 5 -12.17 -35.11 1.80
CA ARG A 5 -11.17 -34.19 2.32
C ARG A 5 -10.55 -33.44 1.14
N LEU A 6 -10.70 -32.12 1.12
CA LEU A 6 -9.98 -31.27 0.18
C LEU A 6 -8.48 -31.45 0.45
N ALA A 7 -7.78 -32.10 -0.48
CA ALA A 7 -6.35 -32.18 -0.45
C ALA A 7 -5.77 -30.74 -0.46
N SER A 8 -4.89 -30.46 0.49
CA SER A 8 -4.11 -29.21 0.53
C SER A 8 -3.36 -29.10 -0.80
N ARG A 9 -3.81 -28.19 -1.66
CA ARG A 9 -3.04 -27.85 -2.86
C ARG A 9 -1.70 -27.28 -2.40
N GLY A 10 -0.62 -27.98 -2.75
CA GLY A 10 0.75 -27.59 -2.52
C GLY A 10 0.97 -26.12 -2.83
N GLY A 11 1.80 -25.48 -2.00
CA GLY A 11 2.14 -24.07 -2.12
C GLY A 11 2.54 -23.74 -3.56
N ARG A 12 1.97 -22.65 -4.08
CA ARG A 12 2.43 -22.08 -5.35
C ARG A 12 3.92 -21.81 -5.21
N PRO A 13 4.76 -22.22 -6.19
CA PRO A 13 6.15 -21.83 -6.18
C PRO A 13 6.22 -20.33 -6.08
N GLY A 14 7.01 -19.82 -5.13
CA GLY A 14 7.19 -18.40 -4.89
C GLY A 14 7.44 -17.70 -6.21
N GLY A 15 6.56 -16.75 -6.55
CA GLY A 15 6.76 -15.92 -7.72
C GLY A 15 8.14 -15.27 -7.58
N ALA A 16 8.97 -15.41 -8.61
CA ALA A 16 10.26 -14.76 -8.69
C ALA A 16 10.05 -13.30 -8.30
N ALA A 17 10.78 -12.82 -7.30
CA ALA A 17 10.80 -11.42 -6.93
C ALA A 17 11.00 -10.64 -8.23
N ARG A 18 10.01 -9.84 -8.61
CA ARG A 18 10.18 -8.89 -9.71
C ARG A 18 11.34 -8.01 -9.26
N ARG A 19 12.43 -8.07 -10.01
CA ARG A 19 13.54 -7.15 -9.81
C ARG A 19 12.90 -5.78 -9.83
N ASP A 20 13.17 -5.00 -8.78
CA ASP A 20 12.78 -3.61 -8.72
C ASP A 20 13.18 -3.01 -10.06
N ALA A 21 12.21 -2.47 -10.80
CA ALA A 21 12.51 -1.83 -12.05
C ALA A 21 13.49 -0.71 -11.71
N ASP A 22 14.66 -0.71 -12.33
CA ASP A 22 15.65 0.35 -12.14
C ASP A 22 14.90 1.69 -12.23
N PRO A 23 15.14 2.61 -11.30
CA PRO A 23 14.49 3.92 -11.36
C PRO A 23 14.75 4.51 -12.74
N PRO A 24 13.76 5.17 -13.36
CA PRO A 24 14.00 5.80 -14.65
C PRO A 24 15.22 6.69 -14.55
N SER A 25 16.16 6.50 -15.48
CA SER A 25 17.47 7.13 -15.47
C SER A 25 17.43 8.66 -15.68
N ALA A 26 16.25 9.25 -15.82
CA ALA A 26 16.04 10.68 -15.95
C ALA A 26 14.75 11.11 -15.21
N PRO A 27 14.73 12.31 -14.60
CA PRO A 27 13.53 12.84 -13.96
C PRO A 27 12.39 12.99 -14.98
N VAL A 28 11.24 12.39 -14.68
CA VAL A 28 10.08 12.34 -15.58
C VAL A 28 9.23 13.61 -15.41
N ARG A 29 9.82 14.77 -15.64
CA ARG A 29 9.07 16.03 -15.70
C ARG A 29 8.92 16.44 -17.16
N VAL A 30 7.71 16.28 -17.70
CA VAL A 30 7.43 16.59 -19.11
C VAL A 30 7.09 18.07 -19.25
N GLY A 31 7.91 18.78 -20.03
CA GLY A 31 7.56 20.13 -20.50
C GLY A 31 6.57 20.05 -21.64
N LYS A 32 5.48 20.82 -21.59
CA LYS A 32 4.55 20.98 -22.74
C LYS A 32 4.71 22.36 -23.36
N PRO A 33 4.62 22.49 -24.68
CA PRO A 33 4.59 23.82 -25.36
C PRO A 33 3.49 24.69 -24.71
N GLY A 34 3.83 25.92 -24.36
CA GLY A 34 2.89 26.88 -23.75
C GLY A 34 2.69 26.75 -22.25
N ILE A 35 3.30 25.77 -21.59
CA ILE A 35 3.31 25.66 -20.13
C ILE A 35 4.74 25.82 -19.67
N ALA A 36 5.05 26.95 -19.02
CA ALA A 36 6.33 27.11 -18.34
C ALA A 36 6.35 26.20 -17.12
N PRO A 37 7.27 25.22 -17.02
CA PRO A 37 7.38 24.40 -15.83
C PRO A 37 7.80 25.30 -14.66
N ALA A 38 7.11 25.17 -13.51
CA ALA A 38 7.56 25.83 -12.29
C ALA A 38 9.01 25.35 -11.98
N PRO A 39 9.91 26.23 -11.49
CA PRO A 39 11.24 25.85 -11.14
C PRO A 39 11.27 24.81 -10.02
N VAL A 40 12.30 23.99 -10.01
CA VAL A 40 12.67 23.24 -8.81
C VAL A 40 13.22 24.24 -7.83
N ASP A 41 12.62 24.39 -6.68
CA ASP A 41 12.91 25.46 -5.71
C ASP A 41 13.12 24.92 -4.28
N THR A 42 13.00 23.61 -4.10
CA THR A 42 13.16 22.98 -2.79
C THR A 42 13.62 21.53 -2.92
N GLU A 43 13.96 20.95 -1.80
CA GLU A 43 14.34 19.55 -1.64
C GLU A 43 13.57 18.92 -0.50
N ILE A 44 13.31 17.62 -0.63
CA ILE A 44 12.78 16.75 0.42
C ILE A 44 13.67 15.51 0.52
N THR A 45 13.59 14.76 1.60
CA THR A 45 14.28 13.47 1.69
C THR A 45 13.29 12.33 1.50
N TYR A 46 13.72 11.27 0.80
CA TYR A 46 12.99 10.03 0.67
C TYR A 46 13.92 8.85 0.97
N GLU A 47 13.58 8.05 1.99
CA GLU A 47 14.43 6.95 2.49
C GLU A 47 15.87 7.43 2.82
N GLY A 48 16.01 8.68 3.28
CA GLY A 48 17.30 9.30 3.57
C GLY A 48 18.04 9.89 2.38
N GLU A 49 17.55 9.73 1.16
CA GLU A 49 18.11 10.35 -0.04
C GLU A 49 17.44 11.69 -0.32
N THR A 50 18.21 12.71 -0.67
CA THR A 50 17.68 14.02 -1.09
C THR A 50 17.16 13.94 -2.51
N ILE A 51 15.94 14.43 -2.73
CA ILE A 51 15.31 14.53 -4.03
C ILE A 51 14.82 15.96 -4.30
N ASP A 52 14.98 16.38 -5.54
CA ASP A 52 14.51 17.66 -6.04
C ASP A 52 12.99 17.74 -6.06
N ALA A 53 12.44 18.84 -5.55
CA ALA A 53 11.01 19.04 -5.46
C ALA A 53 10.61 20.48 -5.78
N ARG A 54 9.31 20.73 -5.88
CA ARG A 54 8.72 22.05 -6.05
C ARG A 54 7.83 22.37 -4.88
N SER A 55 7.98 23.52 -4.31
CA SER A 55 7.12 23.97 -3.22
C SER A 55 5.65 23.92 -3.62
N GLY A 56 4.82 23.31 -2.78
CA GLY A 56 3.38 23.21 -3.00
C GLY A 56 2.91 22.15 -4.00
N GLU A 57 3.82 21.43 -4.72
CA GLU A 57 3.40 20.24 -5.44
C GLU A 57 3.01 19.13 -4.46
N SER A 58 2.34 18.07 -4.91
CA SER A 58 2.10 16.93 -4.03
C SER A 58 3.37 16.11 -3.84
N VAL A 59 3.54 15.54 -2.66
CA VAL A 59 4.65 14.62 -2.37
C VAL A 59 4.67 13.48 -3.40
N ALA A 60 3.50 12.97 -3.81
CA ALA A 60 3.40 11.98 -4.87
C ALA A 60 4.03 12.45 -6.19
N ALA A 61 3.80 13.71 -6.59
CA ALA A 61 4.37 14.26 -7.81
C ALA A 61 5.91 14.37 -7.72
N ALA A 62 6.43 14.80 -6.58
CA ALA A 62 7.87 14.85 -6.34
C ALA A 62 8.51 13.46 -6.41
N LEU A 63 7.92 12.47 -5.72
CA LEU A 63 8.41 11.08 -5.73
C LEU A 63 8.41 10.48 -7.15
N VAL A 64 7.29 10.61 -7.89
CA VAL A 64 7.19 10.11 -9.26
C VAL A 64 8.20 10.81 -10.17
N ALA A 65 8.38 12.13 -10.03
CA ALA A 65 9.35 12.88 -10.82
C ALA A 65 10.79 12.43 -10.56
N ALA A 66 11.09 12.02 -9.33
CA ALA A 66 12.39 11.47 -8.95
C ALA A 66 12.53 9.95 -9.27
N GLY A 67 11.52 9.34 -9.92
CA GLY A 67 11.52 7.91 -10.20
C GLY A 67 11.27 7.01 -9.00
N ARG A 68 10.83 7.58 -7.88
CA ARG A 68 10.52 6.84 -6.65
C ARG A 68 9.04 6.45 -6.65
N LEU A 69 8.72 5.28 -7.19
CA LEU A 69 7.33 4.87 -7.42
C LEU A 69 6.70 4.18 -6.21
N ALA A 70 7.51 3.61 -5.32
CA ALA A 70 7.02 2.91 -4.14
C ALA A 70 6.68 3.90 -3.03
N CYS A 71 5.48 3.80 -2.46
CA CYS A 71 5.06 4.59 -1.30
C CYS A 71 4.97 3.73 -0.04
N ARG A 72 4.56 2.49 -0.18
CA ARG A 72 4.42 1.55 0.94
C ARG A 72 4.73 0.12 0.53
N SER A 73 5.04 -0.70 1.51
CA SER A 73 5.16 -2.14 1.34
C SER A 73 3.90 -2.86 1.82
N THR A 74 3.67 -4.06 1.31
CA THR A 74 2.60 -4.95 1.76
C THR A 74 3.19 -6.23 2.31
N ARG A 75 2.41 -6.96 3.12
CA ARG A 75 2.89 -8.22 3.73
C ARG A 75 3.16 -9.32 2.70
N THR A 76 2.46 -9.31 1.59
CA THR A 76 2.40 -10.48 0.68
C THR A 76 2.67 -10.15 -0.78
N THR A 77 2.41 -8.94 -1.23
CA THR A 77 2.34 -8.62 -2.68
C THR A 77 3.37 -7.61 -3.15
N GLY A 78 4.29 -7.20 -2.29
CA GLY A 78 5.35 -6.25 -2.65
C GLY A 78 4.96 -4.78 -2.42
N GLU A 79 5.55 -3.90 -3.22
CA GLU A 79 5.41 -2.45 -3.07
C GLU A 79 4.15 -1.91 -3.74
N ARG A 80 3.65 -0.80 -3.21
CA ARG A 80 2.51 -0.03 -3.73
C ARG A 80 2.92 1.44 -3.86
N GLY A 81 2.31 2.12 -4.81
CA GLY A 81 2.58 3.52 -5.09
C GLY A 81 1.32 4.29 -5.46
N VAL A 82 1.50 5.41 -6.14
CA VAL A 82 0.39 6.29 -6.54
C VAL A 82 -0.53 5.57 -7.54
N PHE A 83 -1.83 5.52 -7.24
CA PHE A 83 -2.84 4.94 -8.12
C PHE A 83 -3.93 5.95 -8.50
N CYS A 84 -4.77 6.39 -7.54
CA CYS A 84 -5.90 7.29 -7.88
C CYS A 84 -5.52 8.77 -7.95
N GLY A 85 -4.49 9.22 -7.24
CA GLY A 85 -4.07 10.61 -7.18
C GLY A 85 -5.04 11.57 -6.45
N MET A 86 -6.11 11.05 -5.84
CA MET A 86 -7.20 11.84 -5.26
C MET A 86 -7.56 11.47 -3.81
N GLY A 87 -6.68 10.76 -3.11
CA GLY A 87 -6.85 10.46 -1.68
C GLY A 87 -7.85 9.35 -1.33
N VAL A 88 -8.35 8.57 -2.29
CA VAL A 88 -9.42 7.59 -2.03
C VAL A 88 -8.92 6.17 -1.82
N CYS A 89 -7.90 5.74 -2.59
CA CYS A 89 -7.47 4.33 -2.61
C CYS A 89 -6.49 3.94 -1.51
N SER A 90 -5.86 4.91 -0.85
CA SER A 90 -4.80 4.74 0.16
C SER A 90 -3.55 3.98 -0.32
N GLU A 91 -3.39 3.76 -1.64
CA GLU A 91 -2.23 3.05 -2.18
C GLU A 91 -0.92 3.85 -2.03
N CYS A 92 -1.00 5.18 -2.02
CA CYS A 92 0.13 6.07 -1.82
C CYS A 92 0.37 6.46 -0.36
N ALA A 93 -0.01 5.60 0.59
CA ALA A 93 0.29 5.83 2.00
C ALA A 93 1.82 5.85 2.22
N ILE A 94 2.27 6.85 2.96
CA ILE A 94 3.66 7.13 3.31
C ILE A 94 3.77 7.56 4.76
N THR A 95 4.98 7.57 5.27
CA THR A 95 5.32 8.19 6.55
C THR A 95 5.99 9.53 6.28
N ILE A 96 5.49 10.62 6.86
CA ILE A 96 6.07 11.96 6.78
C ILE A 96 6.43 12.43 8.18
N ASP A 97 7.67 12.82 8.40
CA ASP A 97 8.19 13.29 9.68
C ASP A 97 7.80 12.35 10.85
N GLY A 98 7.86 11.04 10.61
CA GLY A 98 7.50 10.00 11.57
C GLY A 98 6.00 9.73 11.72
N GLN A 99 5.13 10.44 11.01
CA GLN A 99 3.69 10.20 11.01
C GLN A 99 3.30 9.26 9.85
N SER A 100 2.93 8.03 10.17
CA SER A 100 2.51 7.04 9.17
C SER A 100 1.08 7.28 8.68
N GLY A 101 0.74 6.66 7.54
CA GLY A 101 -0.62 6.71 6.98
C GLY A 101 -0.98 8.02 6.28
N ARG A 102 -0.01 8.91 6.05
CA ARG A 102 -0.23 10.13 5.26
C ARG A 102 -0.35 9.74 3.77
N LEU A 103 -1.17 10.45 3.02
CA LEU A 103 -1.40 10.14 1.61
C LEU A 103 -0.55 11.05 0.72
N ALA A 104 0.49 10.51 0.10
CA ALA A 104 1.42 11.28 -0.73
C ALA A 104 0.74 12.17 -1.78
N CYS A 105 -0.38 11.74 -2.35
CA CYS A 105 -1.11 12.53 -3.34
C CYS A 105 -1.85 13.74 -2.75
N MET A 106 -2.09 13.77 -1.44
CA MET A 106 -2.81 14.84 -0.74
C MET A 106 -1.86 15.77 0.02
N GLU A 107 -0.67 15.29 0.34
CA GLU A 107 0.33 16.06 1.08
C GLU A 107 1.09 17.00 0.16
N LYS A 108 1.31 18.23 0.63
CA LYS A 108 2.06 19.24 -0.09
C LYS A 108 3.53 19.22 0.30
N VAL A 109 4.37 19.38 -0.71
CA VAL A 109 5.80 19.58 -0.47
C VAL A 109 6.02 20.91 0.22
N ILE A 110 6.72 20.84 1.35
CA ILE A 110 7.33 21.97 2.04
C ILE A 110 8.82 21.69 2.23
N PRO A 111 9.69 22.70 2.32
CA PRO A 111 11.13 22.49 2.49
C PRO A 111 11.47 21.62 3.70
N GLY A 112 12.38 20.67 3.53
CA GLY A 112 12.91 19.85 4.62
C GLY A 112 12.02 18.67 5.04
N LEU A 113 10.95 18.35 4.32
CA LEU A 113 10.11 17.17 4.60
C LEU A 113 10.95 15.88 4.56
N ALA A 114 10.81 15.06 5.59
CA ALA A 114 11.38 13.72 5.63
C ALA A 114 10.30 12.67 5.33
N VAL A 115 10.45 12.00 4.21
CA VAL A 115 9.51 11.01 3.70
C VAL A 115 10.14 9.62 3.74
N THR A 116 9.40 8.64 4.25
CA THR A 116 9.79 7.23 4.19
C THR A 116 8.61 6.39 3.73
N LYS A 117 8.90 5.20 3.21
CA LYS A 117 7.86 4.23 2.87
C LYS A 117 7.02 3.89 4.10
N ASP A 118 5.72 3.78 3.91
CA ASP A 118 4.88 3.23 4.96
C ASP A 118 4.97 1.69 4.97
N HIS A 119 4.98 1.13 6.14
CA HIS A 119 5.06 -0.30 6.34
C HIS A 119 3.76 -0.80 6.96
N PRO A 120 3.29 -2.01 6.60
CA PRO A 120 2.13 -2.57 7.25
C PRO A 120 2.40 -2.65 8.76
N PRO A 121 1.42 -2.37 9.60
CA PRO A 121 1.58 -2.50 11.04
C PRO A 121 2.11 -3.91 11.34
N ARG A 122 3.07 -3.98 12.26
CA ARG A 122 3.60 -5.26 12.74
C ARG A 122 2.40 -6.17 13.07
N PRO A 123 2.40 -7.44 12.68
CA PRO A 123 1.35 -8.35 13.10
C PRO A 123 1.19 -8.21 14.60
N LEU A 124 -0.02 -7.97 15.07
CA LEU A 124 -0.29 -8.14 16.48
C LEU A 124 0.15 -9.57 16.79
N GLU A 125 1.25 -9.70 17.55
CA GLU A 125 1.55 -10.98 18.18
C GLU A 125 0.26 -11.33 18.91
N ARG A 126 -0.40 -12.37 18.50
CA ARG A 126 -1.50 -12.90 19.28
C ARG A 126 -0.88 -13.18 20.65
N ALA A 127 -1.10 -12.27 21.60
CA ALA A 127 -0.79 -12.55 22.98
C ALA A 127 -1.38 -13.91 23.21
N GLY A 128 -0.53 -14.90 23.54
CA GLY A 128 -0.86 -16.33 23.59
C GLY A 128 -2.19 -16.66 24.27
N THR A 129 -3.26 -16.22 23.68
CA THR A 129 -4.58 -16.72 23.93
C THR A 129 -4.55 -18.11 23.32
N GLU A 130 -4.29 -19.11 24.15
CA GLU A 130 -4.74 -20.46 23.84
C GLU A 130 -6.16 -20.26 23.33
N VAL A 131 -6.36 -20.52 22.03
CA VAL A 131 -7.72 -20.61 21.49
C VAL A 131 -8.30 -21.79 22.24
N ALA A 132 -9.11 -21.52 23.26
CA ALA A 132 -9.85 -22.57 23.95
C ALA A 132 -10.49 -23.40 22.84
N GLU A 133 -10.21 -24.70 22.85
CA GLU A 133 -10.90 -25.61 21.92
C GLU A 133 -12.38 -25.40 22.12
N LEU A 134 -13.00 -24.69 21.18
CA LEU A 134 -14.45 -24.56 21.20
C LEU A 134 -15.03 -25.96 20.96
N PRO A 135 -16.06 -26.34 21.70
CA PRO A 135 -16.70 -27.63 21.46
C PRO A 135 -17.12 -27.70 19.97
N GLU A 136 -16.76 -28.80 19.33
CA GLU A 136 -17.22 -29.07 17.96
C GLU A 136 -18.73 -29.29 18.02
N GLU A 137 -19.47 -28.40 17.40
CA GLU A 137 -20.90 -28.54 17.20
C GLU A 137 -21.15 -28.91 15.75
N GLU A 138 -21.77 -30.05 15.51
CA GLU A 138 -22.15 -30.48 14.18
C GLU A 138 -23.55 -29.94 13.86
N LEU A 139 -23.62 -29.03 12.89
CA LEU A 139 -24.87 -28.44 12.43
C LEU A 139 -25.19 -28.97 11.02
N ASP A 140 -26.40 -29.44 10.85
CA ASP A 140 -26.95 -29.81 9.54
C ASP A 140 -27.69 -28.59 8.98
N ALA A 141 -27.26 -28.08 7.82
CA ALA A 141 -27.83 -26.90 7.20
C ALA A 141 -27.77 -27.00 5.66
N ASP A 142 -28.82 -26.58 5.01
CA ASP A 142 -28.88 -26.52 3.53
C ASP A 142 -27.97 -25.45 2.97
N VAL A 143 -27.80 -24.32 3.68
CA VAL A 143 -26.96 -23.20 3.28
C VAL A 143 -26.23 -22.65 4.50
N VAL A 144 -24.94 -22.42 4.35
CA VAL A 144 -24.10 -21.77 5.36
C VAL A 144 -23.56 -20.46 4.82
N VAL A 145 -23.85 -19.35 5.52
CA VAL A 145 -23.32 -18.02 5.19
C VAL A 145 -22.18 -17.68 6.14
N VAL A 146 -20.97 -17.54 5.60
CA VAL A 146 -19.78 -17.19 6.38
C VAL A 146 -19.48 -15.71 6.22
N GLY A 147 -19.67 -14.96 7.31
CA GLY A 147 -19.43 -13.52 7.39
C GLY A 147 -20.69 -12.70 7.58
N ALA A 148 -20.65 -11.77 8.56
CA ALA A 148 -21.76 -10.89 8.93
C ALA A 148 -21.61 -9.47 8.33
N GLY A 149 -20.91 -9.33 7.22
CA GLY A 149 -20.85 -8.07 6.46
C GLY A 149 -22.16 -7.84 5.67
N PRO A 150 -22.31 -6.66 5.01
CA PRO A 150 -23.54 -6.32 4.29
C PRO A 150 -23.98 -7.40 3.28
N ALA A 151 -23.05 -8.02 2.59
CA ALA A 151 -23.34 -9.08 1.63
C ALA A 151 -23.84 -10.37 2.32
N GLY A 152 -23.22 -10.77 3.44
CA GLY A 152 -23.64 -11.95 4.20
C GLY A 152 -24.99 -11.76 4.85
N LEU A 153 -25.26 -10.57 5.39
CA LEU A 153 -26.58 -10.24 5.94
C LEU A 153 -27.66 -10.26 4.86
N ALA A 154 -27.38 -9.71 3.68
CA ALA A 154 -28.33 -9.72 2.56
C ALA A 154 -28.58 -11.14 2.02
N ALA A 155 -27.59 -12.03 2.09
CA ALA A 155 -27.75 -13.42 1.65
C ALA A 155 -28.51 -14.29 2.66
N ALA A 156 -28.59 -13.87 3.93
CA ALA A 156 -29.25 -14.59 5.00
C ALA A 156 -30.75 -14.20 5.18
N LEU A 157 -31.20 -13.17 4.47
CA LEU A 157 -32.63 -12.73 4.46
C LEU A 157 -33.43 -13.46 3.39
#